data_95c984b09ca873312c726c8bc4a6061d
#
_entry.id   95c984b09ca873312c726c8bc4a6061d
#
_cell.length_a   1.000
_cell.length_b   1.000
_cell.length_c   1.000
_cell.angle_alpha   90.00
_cell.angle_beta   90.00
_cell.angle_gamma   90.00
#
_symmetry.space_group_name_H-M   'P 1'
#
loop_
_entity.id
_entity.type
_entity.pdbx_description
1 polymer ?
#
loop_
_entity_poly.entity_id
_entity_poly.type
_entity_poly.pdbx_seq_one_letter_code
_entity_poly.pdbx_strand_id
1 'polypeptide(L)'
;MSGAFAAMQKRFDVFGVLIIAFVTAVGGGTIRDILLDKPVFWTKDIFICGVIFLSTIAAIFIKSIEKNFKVTLFLFDSIGLGLFTIIGIQKGLQADLHPIICITLGTITGCFGGIIRDILLNRIPLIFRKEIYATACIVGGAFFILLEKYSSFTLSFSQISTILVIVIIRTLSLKYHWKMPKIR
;
A
#
# COMPACT_ATOMS: atom_id res chain seq x y z
N MET A 1 5.19 -8.56 2.29
CA MET A 1 6.44 -8.71 1.51
C MET A 1 7.26 -7.42 1.41
N SER A 2 6.73 -6.22 1.00
CA SER A 2 7.57 -5.01 0.84
C SER A 2 8.31 -4.61 2.12
N GLY A 3 7.67 -4.74 3.30
CA GLY A 3 8.31 -4.50 4.59
C GLY A 3 9.47 -5.44 4.90
N ALA A 4 9.30 -6.75 4.61
CA ALA A 4 10.35 -7.74 4.79
C ALA A 4 11.58 -7.40 3.93
N PHE A 5 11.37 -7.14 2.64
CA PHE A 5 12.45 -6.74 1.74
C PHE A 5 13.16 -5.47 2.20
N ALA A 6 12.41 -4.47 2.66
CA ALA A 6 13.00 -3.21 3.14
C ALA A 6 13.85 -3.40 4.42
N ALA A 7 13.40 -4.24 5.36
CA ALA A 7 14.13 -4.59 6.58
C ALA A 7 15.40 -5.39 6.28
N MET A 8 15.30 -6.39 5.37
CA MET A 8 16.45 -7.17 4.95
C MET A 8 17.53 -6.33 4.25
N GLN A 9 17.17 -5.25 3.54
CA GLN A 9 18.16 -4.29 3.00
C GLN A 9 18.95 -3.57 4.09
N LYS A 10 18.35 -3.37 5.25
CA LYS A 10 18.99 -2.77 6.44
C LYS A 10 19.73 -3.80 7.29
N ARG A 11 19.81 -5.06 6.85
CA ARG A 11 20.47 -6.17 7.56
C ARG A 11 19.89 -6.43 8.95
N PHE A 12 18.56 -6.26 9.11
CA PHE A 12 17.89 -6.65 10.35
C PHE A 12 17.92 -8.18 10.48
N ASP A 13 17.88 -8.65 11.72
CA ASP A 13 17.72 -10.06 12.03
C ASP A 13 16.32 -10.57 11.65
N VAL A 14 16.10 -11.86 11.78
CA VAL A 14 14.83 -12.50 11.37
C VAL A 14 13.64 -11.90 12.13
N PHE A 15 13.81 -11.60 13.43
CA PHE A 15 12.76 -11.03 14.24
C PHE A 15 12.44 -9.59 13.81
N GLY A 16 13.45 -8.76 13.60
CA GLY A 16 13.29 -7.40 13.07
C GLY A 16 12.62 -7.37 11.72
N VAL A 17 12.97 -8.30 10.81
CA VAL A 17 12.31 -8.45 9.50
C VAL A 17 10.84 -8.78 9.66
N LEU A 18 10.49 -9.67 10.59
CA LEU A 18 9.11 -10.07 10.86
C LEU A 18 8.28 -8.90 11.42
N ILE A 19 8.81 -8.15 12.39
CA ILE A 19 8.15 -6.97 12.96
C ILE A 19 7.89 -5.90 11.89
N ILE A 20 8.91 -5.56 11.09
CA ILE A 20 8.75 -4.55 10.03
C ILE A 20 7.76 -5.03 8.96
N ALA A 21 7.78 -6.31 8.60
CA ALA A 21 6.82 -6.89 7.66
C ALA A 21 5.39 -6.81 8.19
N PHE A 22 5.19 -7.17 9.47
CA PHE A 22 3.90 -7.12 10.15
C PHE A 22 3.36 -5.69 10.18
N VAL A 23 4.11 -4.75 10.74
CA VAL A 23 3.69 -3.35 10.86
C VAL A 23 3.41 -2.72 9.50
N THR A 24 4.20 -3.07 8.48
CA THR A 24 3.96 -2.60 7.10
C THR A 24 2.63 -3.14 6.55
N ALA A 25 2.32 -4.40 6.82
CA ALA A 25 1.13 -5.05 6.30
C ALA A 25 -0.16 -4.56 6.96
N VAL A 26 -0.14 -4.34 8.27
CA VAL A 26 -1.37 -3.96 9.02
C VAL A 26 -1.48 -2.46 9.28
N GLY A 27 -0.39 -1.70 9.20
CA GLY A 27 -0.35 -0.31 9.66
C GLY A 27 -1.37 0.61 9.00
N GLY A 28 -1.48 0.59 7.67
CA GLY A 28 -2.46 1.39 6.94
C GLY A 28 -3.90 1.03 7.26
N GLY A 29 -4.19 -0.28 7.33
CA GLY A 29 -5.52 -0.78 7.71
C GLY A 29 -5.89 -0.49 9.17
N THR A 30 -4.91 -0.53 10.07
CA THR A 30 -5.11 -0.15 11.48
C THR A 30 -5.53 1.31 11.60
N ILE A 31 -4.82 2.22 10.93
CA ILE A 31 -5.18 3.65 10.94
C ILE A 31 -6.57 3.87 10.34
N ARG A 32 -6.87 3.20 9.21
CA ARG A 32 -8.20 3.25 8.61
C ARG A 32 -9.29 2.83 9.60
N ASP A 33 -9.12 1.71 10.28
CA ASP A 33 -10.15 1.18 11.18
C ASP A 33 -10.36 2.09 12.39
N ILE A 34 -9.28 2.69 12.93
CA ILE A 34 -9.34 3.70 13.98
C ILE A 34 -10.12 4.94 13.50
N LEU A 35 -9.84 5.44 12.28
CA LEU A 35 -10.55 6.59 11.71
C LEU A 35 -12.04 6.32 11.46
N LEU A 36 -12.41 5.05 11.26
CA LEU A 36 -13.80 4.62 11.07
C LEU A 36 -14.48 4.21 12.38
N ASP A 37 -13.81 4.36 13.52
CA ASP A 37 -14.27 3.87 14.83
C ASP A 37 -14.70 2.40 14.80
N LYS A 38 -13.90 1.57 14.08
CA LYS A 38 -14.15 0.12 13.94
C LYS A 38 -13.06 -0.68 14.62
N PRO A 39 -13.38 -1.89 15.09
CA PRO A 39 -12.36 -2.81 15.61
C PRO A 39 -11.30 -3.05 14.54
N VAL A 40 -10.03 -3.01 14.96
CA VAL A 40 -8.90 -3.23 14.06
C VAL A 40 -8.96 -4.63 13.46
N PHE A 41 -8.96 -4.75 12.14
CA PHE A 41 -9.30 -5.96 11.38
C PHE A 41 -8.47 -7.20 11.74
N TRP A 42 -7.17 -7.05 11.99
CA TRP A 42 -6.25 -8.17 12.27
C TRP A 42 -6.32 -8.66 13.72
N THR A 43 -6.88 -7.89 14.66
CA THR A 43 -6.97 -8.29 16.08
C THR A 43 -8.03 -9.39 16.29
N LYS A 44 -8.95 -9.54 15.35
CA LYS A 44 -10.04 -10.54 15.41
C LYS A 44 -9.84 -11.72 14.46
N ASP A 45 -8.78 -11.70 13.66
CA ASP A 45 -8.52 -12.72 12.63
C ASP A 45 -7.06 -13.18 12.65
N ILE A 46 -6.84 -14.30 13.34
CA ILE A 46 -5.52 -14.94 13.44
C ILE A 46 -4.99 -15.40 12.08
N PHE A 47 -5.87 -15.66 11.11
CA PHE A 47 -5.47 -16.10 9.78
C PHE A 47 -4.63 -15.01 9.08
N ILE A 48 -4.99 -13.74 9.27
CA ILE A 48 -4.22 -12.60 8.72
C ILE A 48 -2.79 -12.59 9.27
N CYS A 49 -2.64 -12.82 10.59
CA CYS A 49 -1.32 -12.90 11.20
C CYS A 49 -0.51 -14.08 10.63
N GLY A 50 -1.15 -15.22 10.42
CA GLY A 50 -0.54 -16.40 9.79
C GLY A 50 -0.07 -16.12 8.36
N VAL A 51 -0.90 -15.46 7.54
CA VAL A 51 -0.54 -15.08 6.16
C VAL A 51 0.64 -14.11 6.13
N ILE A 52 0.69 -13.15 7.05
CA ILE A 52 1.81 -12.21 7.14
C ILE A 52 3.10 -12.95 7.50
N PHE A 53 3.04 -13.86 8.48
CA PHE A 53 4.16 -14.67 8.90
C PHE A 53 4.70 -15.54 7.75
N LEU A 54 3.84 -16.30 7.09
CA LEU A 54 4.20 -17.14 5.94
C LEU A 54 4.75 -16.31 4.79
N SER A 55 4.14 -15.14 4.48
CA SER A 55 4.64 -14.22 3.46
C SER A 55 6.01 -13.65 3.81
N THR A 56 6.31 -13.47 5.10
CA THR A 56 7.62 -12.99 5.54
C THR A 56 8.68 -14.08 5.36
N ILE A 57 8.37 -15.31 5.72
CA ILE A 57 9.25 -16.47 5.49
C ILE A 57 9.52 -16.63 3.99
N ALA A 58 8.47 -16.61 3.16
CA ALA A 58 8.62 -16.67 1.71
C ALA A 58 9.53 -15.54 1.17
N ALA A 59 9.40 -14.32 1.68
CA ALA A 59 10.26 -13.20 1.30
C ALA A 59 11.74 -13.43 1.65
N ILE A 60 12.02 -14.08 2.78
CA ILE A 60 13.39 -14.43 3.21
C ILE A 60 14.01 -15.44 2.23
N PHE A 61 13.25 -16.46 1.82
CA PHE A 61 13.72 -17.45 0.82
C PHE A 61 13.92 -16.82 -0.56
N ILE A 62 13.00 -15.97 -1.01
CA ILE A 62 13.11 -15.28 -2.31
C ILE A 62 14.36 -14.39 -2.34
N LYS A 63 14.72 -13.75 -1.23
CA LYS A 63 15.95 -12.93 -1.13
C LYS A 63 17.19 -13.71 -1.52
N SER A 64 17.26 -14.98 -1.17
CA SER A 64 18.43 -15.83 -1.48
C SER A 64 18.65 -16.03 -2.98
N ILE A 65 17.62 -15.83 -3.80
CA ILE A 65 17.61 -16.12 -5.23
C ILE A 65 17.68 -14.84 -6.08
N GLU A 66 17.23 -13.70 -5.54
CA GLU A 66 16.99 -12.49 -6.33
C GLU A 66 18.15 -11.51 -6.32
N LYS A 67 18.58 -11.11 -7.55
CA LYS A 67 19.67 -10.12 -7.76
C LYS A 67 19.17 -8.66 -7.77
N ASN A 68 17.88 -8.40 -8.08
CA ASN A 68 17.32 -7.06 -8.29
C ASN A 68 16.34 -6.60 -7.19
N PHE A 69 16.84 -6.54 -5.98
CA PHE A 69 16.11 -6.22 -4.77
C PHE A 69 15.25 -4.92 -4.82
N LYS A 70 15.74 -3.90 -5.53
CA LYS A 70 15.03 -2.61 -5.66
C LYS A 70 13.75 -2.73 -6.49
N VAL A 71 13.79 -3.55 -7.56
CA VAL A 71 12.64 -3.75 -8.44
C VAL A 71 11.55 -4.54 -7.73
N THR A 72 11.93 -5.62 -7.05
CA THR A 72 11.01 -6.46 -6.28
C THR A 72 10.31 -5.68 -5.18
N LEU A 73 11.05 -4.88 -4.41
CA LEU A 73 10.48 -4.02 -3.38
C LEU A 73 9.50 -3.01 -4.00
N PHE A 74 9.86 -2.39 -5.13
CA PHE A 74 9.00 -1.43 -5.83
C PHE A 74 7.70 -2.08 -6.32
N LEU A 75 7.76 -3.29 -6.89
CA LEU A 75 6.60 -4.01 -7.40
C LEU A 75 5.63 -4.36 -6.26
N PHE A 76 6.13 -4.99 -5.19
CA PHE A 76 5.30 -5.32 -4.03
C PHE A 76 4.71 -4.09 -3.34
N ASP A 77 5.47 -3.00 -3.28
CA ASP A 77 4.98 -1.74 -2.74
C ASP A 77 3.88 -1.15 -3.63
N SER A 78 4.06 -1.13 -4.95
CA SER A 78 3.09 -0.56 -5.89
C SER A 78 1.78 -1.36 -5.97
N ILE A 79 1.87 -2.70 -5.96
CA ILE A 79 0.69 -3.58 -5.93
C ILE A 79 -0.04 -3.42 -4.59
N GLY A 80 0.69 -3.42 -3.48
CA GLY A 80 0.12 -3.18 -2.16
C GLY A 80 -0.57 -1.83 -2.05
N LEU A 81 0.04 -0.79 -2.61
CA LEU A 81 -0.54 0.54 -2.66
C LEU A 81 -1.90 0.54 -3.37
N GLY A 82 -2.00 -0.09 -4.55
CA GLY A 82 -3.26 -0.21 -5.29
C GLY A 82 -4.33 -1.00 -4.54
N LEU A 83 -3.97 -2.18 -4.02
CA LEU A 83 -4.88 -3.04 -3.25
C LEU A 83 -5.45 -2.32 -2.02
N PHE A 84 -4.58 -1.74 -1.19
CA PHE A 84 -5.01 -1.07 0.03
C PHE A 84 -5.76 0.24 -0.22
N THR A 85 -5.46 0.94 -1.32
CA THR A 85 -6.26 2.11 -1.74
C THR A 85 -7.71 1.70 -1.99
N ILE A 86 -7.94 0.63 -2.77
CA ILE A 86 -9.29 0.16 -3.06
C ILE A 86 -10.00 -0.33 -1.80
N ILE A 87 -9.33 -1.14 -0.97
CA ILE A 87 -9.91 -1.62 0.29
C ILE A 87 -10.32 -0.45 1.17
N GLY A 88 -9.49 0.60 1.26
CA GLY A 88 -9.79 1.80 2.02
C GLY A 88 -11.01 2.55 1.47
N ILE A 89 -11.11 2.73 0.15
CA ILE A 89 -12.27 3.36 -0.50
C ILE A 89 -13.54 2.56 -0.22
N GLN A 90 -13.51 1.24 -0.42
CA GLN A 90 -14.67 0.38 -0.20
C GLN A 90 -15.15 0.40 1.26
N LYS A 91 -14.23 0.42 2.21
CA LYS A 91 -14.58 0.56 3.64
C LYS A 91 -15.19 1.92 3.96
N GLY A 92 -14.76 2.98 3.28
CA GLY A 92 -15.37 4.31 3.37
C GLY A 92 -16.77 4.33 2.78
N LEU A 93 -16.97 3.73 1.59
CA LEU A 93 -18.29 3.60 0.97
C LEU A 93 -19.26 2.77 1.83
N GLN A 94 -18.79 1.67 2.45
CA GLN A 94 -19.58 0.87 3.39
C GLN A 94 -19.94 1.60 4.69
N ALA A 95 -19.28 2.71 4.96
CA ALA A 95 -19.57 3.61 6.10
C ALA A 95 -20.34 4.85 5.65
N ASP A 96 -20.92 4.84 4.44
CA ASP A 96 -21.72 5.92 3.84
C ASP A 96 -20.99 7.27 3.80
N LEU A 97 -19.65 7.26 3.70
CA LEU A 97 -18.87 8.47 3.61
C LEU A 97 -18.92 9.09 2.20
N HIS A 98 -18.76 10.40 2.14
CA HIS A 98 -18.70 11.13 0.87
C HIS A 98 -17.54 10.59 -0.01
N PRO A 99 -17.71 10.45 -1.33
CA PRO A 99 -16.70 9.88 -2.23
C PRO A 99 -15.28 10.47 -2.10
N ILE A 100 -15.17 11.79 -1.90
CA ILE A 100 -13.87 12.45 -1.70
C ILE A 100 -13.20 11.95 -0.41
N ILE A 101 -13.98 11.77 0.67
CA ILE A 101 -13.47 11.22 1.93
C ILE A 101 -13.05 9.76 1.74
N CYS A 102 -13.82 8.98 0.96
CA CYS A 102 -13.45 7.59 0.64
C CYS A 102 -12.10 7.52 -0.11
N ILE A 103 -11.87 8.39 -1.10
CA ILE A 103 -10.57 8.48 -1.81
C ILE A 103 -9.45 8.85 -0.83
N THR A 104 -9.68 9.79 0.06
CA THR A 104 -8.71 10.18 1.09
C THR A 104 -8.40 9.00 2.01
N LEU A 105 -9.43 8.31 2.50
CA LEU A 105 -9.28 7.13 3.35
C LEU A 105 -8.53 5.99 2.65
N GLY A 106 -8.81 5.78 1.35
CA GLY A 106 -8.09 4.83 0.51
C GLY A 106 -6.61 5.20 0.38
N THR A 107 -6.32 6.48 0.14
CA THR A 107 -4.95 6.99 0.04
C THR A 107 -4.20 6.81 1.36
N ILE A 108 -4.82 7.14 2.49
CA ILE A 108 -4.26 6.90 3.82
C ILE A 108 -3.98 5.40 4.00
N THR A 109 -4.97 4.55 3.73
CA THR A 109 -4.83 3.09 3.89
C THR A 109 -3.67 2.53 3.07
N GLY A 110 -3.53 2.96 1.82
CA GLY A 110 -2.46 2.50 0.94
C GLY A 110 -1.07 3.02 1.34
N CYS A 111 -0.97 4.29 1.73
CA CYS A 111 0.32 4.94 1.97
C CYS A 111 0.91 4.68 3.37
N PHE A 112 0.08 4.59 4.41
CA PHE A 112 0.58 4.62 5.79
C PHE A 112 1.37 3.39 6.19
N GLY A 113 1.06 2.21 5.64
CA GLY A 113 1.91 1.03 5.85
C GLY A 113 3.36 1.26 5.39
N GLY A 114 3.53 1.90 4.24
CA GLY A 114 4.84 2.31 3.71
C GLY A 114 5.50 3.44 4.51
N ILE A 115 4.72 4.41 5.00
CA ILE A 115 5.21 5.52 5.83
C ILE A 115 5.77 4.98 7.14
N ILE A 116 5.01 4.15 7.85
CA ILE A 116 5.44 3.57 9.14
C ILE A 116 6.67 2.70 8.93
N ARG A 117 6.69 1.86 7.89
CA ARG A 117 7.86 1.08 7.51
C ARG A 117 9.11 1.96 7.36
N ASP A 118 9.01 3.02 6.58
CA ASP A 118 10.17 3.86 6.28
C ASP A 118 10.66 4.62 7.51
N ILE A 119 9.75 5.10 8.37
CA ILE A 119 10.09 5.71 9.66
C ILE A 119 10.83 4.72 10.55
N LEU A 120 10.31 3.51 10.74
CA LEU A 120 10.96 2.49 11.57
C LEU A 120 12.33 2.06 11.02
N LEU A 121 12.54 2.16 9.71
CA LEU A 121 13.82 1.92 9.06
C LEU A 121 14.76 3.12 9.06
N ASN A 122 14.39 4.20 9.72
CA ASN A 122 15.09 5.48 9.72
C ASN A 122 15.38 5.98 8.29
N ARG A 123 14.32 6.00 7.45
CA ARG A 123 14.35 6.52 6.08
C ARG A 123 13.29 7.58 5.94
N ILE A 124 13.55 8.60 5.14
CA ILE A 124 12.49 9.55 4.74
C ILE A 124 11.44 8.78 3.95
N PRO A 125 10.15 8.79 4.37
CA PRO A 125 9.09 8.06 3.67
C PRO A 125 8.98 8.42 2.18
N LEU A 126 8.61 7.41 1.36
CA LEU A 126 8.49 7.58 -0.10
C LEU A 126 7.51 8.68 -0.49
N ILE A 127 6.47 8.91 0.32
CA ILE A 127 5.47 9.97 0.09
C ILE A 127 6.10 11.37 0.07
N PHE A 128 7.20 11.57 0.80
CA PHE A 128 7.93 12.85 0.84
C PHE A 128 9.10 12.93 -0.16
N ARG A 129 9.50 11.79 -0.71
CA ARG A 129 10.62 11.72 -1.67
C ARG A 129 10.17 11.66 -3.12
N LYS A 130 9.09 10.92 -3.37
CA LYS A 130 8.55 10.65 -4.71
C LYS A 130 7.13 11.20 -4.75
N GLU A 131 7.02 12.27 -5.44
CA GLU A 131 5.83 13.12 -5.53
C GLU A 131 4.63 12.43 -6.18
N ILE A 132 4.83 11.27 -6.86
CA ILE A 132 3.78 10.45 -7.46
C ILE A 132 3.64 9.12 -6.69
N TYR A 133 3.38 9.24 -5.39
CA TYR A 133 3.05 8.12 -4.51
C TYR A 133 1.60 8.19 -4.06
N ALA A 134 1.24 9.18 -3.25
CA ALA A 134 -0.13 9.43 -2.82
C ALA A 134 -1.01 9.93 -3.98
N THR A 135 -0.46 10.73 -4.90
CA THR A 135 -1.17 11.18 -6.10
C THR A 135 -1.62 10.03 -7.00
N ALA A 136 -0.83 8.94 -7.10
CA ALA A 136 -1.27 7.74 -7.81
C ALA A 136 -2.49 7.09 -7.15
N CYS A 137 -2.57 7.09 -5.81
CA CYS A 137 -3.73 6.60 -5.07
C CYS A 137 -4.95 7.50 -5.29
N ILE A 138 -4.76 8.82 -5.27
CA ILE A 138 -5.86 9.79 -5.50
C ILE A 138 -6.42 9.61 -6.91
N VAL A 139 -5.57 9.56 -7.93
CA VAL A 139 -5.99 9.37 -9.33
C VAL A 139 -6.67 8.02 -9.52
N GLY A 140 -6.06 6.93 -9.00
CA GLY A 140 -6.66 5.61 -9.06
C GLY A 140 -7.97 5.52 -8.29
N GLY A 141 -8.05 6.16 -7.11
CA GLY A 141 -9.26 6.21 -6.30
C GLY A 141 -10.39 6.98 -6.99
N ALA A 142 -10.09 8.11 -7.64
CA ALA A 142 -11.06 8.84 -8.44
C ALA A 142 -11.54 7.99 -9.64
N PHE A 143 -10.63 7.30 -10.32
CA PHE A 143 -10.95 6.38 -11.40
C PHE A 143 -11.88 5.24 -10.92
N PHE A 144 -11.60 4.63 -9.75
CA PHE A 144 -12.46 3.62 -9.16
C PHE A 144 -13.89 4.13 -8.92
N ILE A 145 -14.03 5.28 -8.27
CA ILE A 145 -15.34 5.89 -7.99
C ILE A 145 -16.11 6.21 -9.28
N LEU A 146 -15.41 6.70 -10.33
CA LEU A 146 -16.03 6.97 -11.62
C LEU A 146 -16.53 5.69 -12.28
N LEU A 147 -15.74 4.61 -12.25
CA LEU A 147 -16.17 3.31 -12.78
C LEU A 147 -17.41 2.79 -12.05
N GLU A 148 -17.42 2.81 -10.73
CA GLU A 148 -18.56 2.34 -9.92
C GLU A 148 -19.83 3.17 -10.17
N LYS A 149 -19.69 4.47 -10.42
CA LYS A 149 -20.84 5.37 -10.60
C LYS A 149 -21.42 5.35 -12.02
N TYR A 150 -20.58 5.25 -13.04
CA TYR A 150 -20.97 5.46 -14.45
C TYR A 150 -20.87 4.23 -15.32
N SER A 151 -20.38 3.11 -14.79
CA SER A 151 -20.14 1.89 -15.56
C SER A 151 -20.94 0.72 -14.98
N SER A 152 -21.45 -0.13 -15.86
CA SER A 152 -22.10 -1.40 -15.50
C SER A 152 -21.11 -2.56 -15.37
N PHE A 153 -19.81 -2.28 -15.22
CA PHE A 153 -18.80 -3.32 -15.06
C PHE A 153 -18.94 -4.05 -13.71
N THR A 154 -18.44 -5.26 -13.67
CA THR A 154 -18.38 -6.01 -12.42
C THR A 154 -17.42 -5.34 -11.43
N LEU A 155 -17.72 -5.41 -10.15
CA LEU A 155 -16.86 -4.87 -9.09
C LEU A 155 -15.42 -5.34 -9.22
N SER A 156 -15.22 -6.63 -9.54
CA SER A 156 -13.88 -7.20 -9.73
C SER A 156 -13.12 -6.54 -10.88
N PHE A 157 -13.80 -6.18 -11.97
CA PHE A 157 -13.18 -5.47 -13.08
C PHE A 157 -12.73 -4.06 -12.66
N SER A 158 -13.61 -3.32 -11.96
CA SER A 158 -13.27 -1.98 -11.43
C SER A 158 -12.07 -2.03 -10.48
N GLN A 159 -11.99 -3.05 -9.62
CA GLN A 159 -10.86 -3.25 -8.71
C GLN A 159 -9.55 -3.53 -9.45
N ILE A 160 -9.54 -4.53 -10.34
CA ILE A 160 -8.33 -4.93 -11.07
C ILE A 160 -7.83 -3.80 -11.96
N SER A 161 -8.71 -3.14 -12.72
CA SER A 161 -8.34 -2.02 -13.58
C SER A 161 -7.76 -0.86 -12.79
N THR A 162 -8.30 -0.55 -11.61
CA THR A 162 -7.78 0.50 -10.73
C THR A 162 -6.39 0.16 -10.19
N ILE A 163 -6.16 -1.09 -9.76
CA ILE A 163 -4.84 -1.54 -9.32
C ILE A 163 -3.82 -1.36 -10.45
N LEU A 164 -4.20 -1.79 -11.66
CA LEU A 164 -3.34 -1.64 -12.85
C LEU A 164 -3.02 -0.16 -13.14
N VAL A 165 -4.01 0.72 -13.09
CA VAL A 165 -3.80 2.17 -13.26
C VAL A 165 -2.79 2.71 -12.24
N ILE A 166 -2.93 2.38 -10.96
CA ILE A 166 -2.00 2.82 -9.91
C ILE A 166 -0.59 2.28 -10.17
N VAL A 167 -0.45 1.00 -10.51
CA VAL A 167 0.84 0.37 -10.81
C VAL A 167 1.48 1.00 -12.06
N ILE A 168 0.69 1.26 -13.11
CA ILE A 168 1.18 1.91 -14.33
C ILE A 168 1.68 3.32 -14.03
N ILE A 169 0.89 4.15 -13.33
CA ILE A 169 1.29 5.51 -12.94
C ILE A 169 2.61 5.48 -12.16
N ARG A 170 2.73 4.57 -11.19
CA ARG A 170 3.94 4.39 -10.39
C ARG A 170 5.15 3.99 -11.23
N THR A 171 4.95 3.06 -12.16
CA THR A 171 6.01 2.57 -13.06
C THR A 171 6.47 3.65 -14.04
N LEU A 172 5.53 4.37 -14.64
CA LEU A 172 5.84 5.49 -15.53
C LEU A 172 6.54 6.63 -14.79
N SER A 173 6.06 6.96 -13.58
CA SER A 173 6.71 7.96 -12.73
C SER A 173 8.16 7.61 -12.42
N LEU A 174 8.46 6.32 -12.14
CA LEU A 174 9.83 5.88 -11.91
C LEU A 174 10.68 5.96 -13.17
N LYS A 175 10.12 5.52 -14.33
CA LYS A 175 10.82 5.48 -15.61
C LYS A 175 11.14 6.88 -16.14
N TYR A 176 10.19 7.80 -16.05
CA TYR A 176 10.31 9.16 -16.61
C TYR A 176 10.74 10.19 -15.56
N HIS A 177 11.08 9.74 -14.33
CA HIS A 177 11.53 10.63 -13.25
C HIS A 177 10.59 11.82 -13.00
N TRP A 178 9.28 11.61 -13.07
CA TRP A 178 8.30 12.67 -12.83
C TRP A 178 8.47 13.25 -11.44
N LYS A 179 8.54 14.58 -11.36
CA LYS A 179 8.70 15.32 -10.10
C LYS A 179 7.69 16.44 -10.05
N MET A 180 7.11 16.69 -8.89
CA MET A 180 6.33 17.89 -8.67
C MET A 180 7.24 19.09 -8.40
N PRO A 181 6.79 20.34 -8.71
CA PRO A 181 7.58 21.54 -8.41
C PRO A 181 7.79 21.66 -6.90
N LYS A 182 9.03 21.90 -6.49
CA LYS A 182 9.34 22.17 -5.09
C LYS A 182 8.94 23.59 -4.74
N ILE A 183 8.19 23.73 -3.63
CA ILE A 183 7.97 25.03 -3.02
C ILE A 183 9.30 25.45 -2.38
N ARG A 184 9.83 26.58 -2.82
CA ARG A 184 11.03 27.22 -2.23
C ARG A 184 10.66 27.95 -0.97
#